data_881c689952123ac9061885aa03037245
#
_entry.id   881c689952123ac9061885aa03037245
#
_cell.length_a   1.000
_cell.length_b   1.000
_cell.length_c   1.000
_cell.angle_alpha   90.00
_cell.angle_beta   90.00
_cell.angle_gamma   90.00
#
_symmetry.space_group_name_H-M   'P 1'
#
loop_
_entity.id
_entity.type
_entity.pdbx_description
1 polymer ?
#
loop_
_entity_poly.entity_id
_entity_poly.type
_entity_poly.pdbx_seq_one_letter_code
_entity_poly.pdbx_strand_id
1 'polypeptide(L)'
;MSRKRLSKKQLKSDKFVQHTFDWAHWAETHRSQVLAALAGIAVLVGAFFVYRGLARAGEEEAARSYIEARQAYFAGNYQLAVSDLQAFIDRHGDSSYGDDARIFLADALYQAGDPQGAVETLQWFHSHEDSPFAINGLLLEAAAYQGMGSLDAAAETYQEALERTDVDVQRVQILSSMADVYSLKGDTDQAAAQLQAIVDLDPEAPAADLARRKLAEITVQPLSVAGSSAGEAAPGEAVGALDADSLES
;
A
#
# COMPACT_ATOMS: atom_id res chain seq x y z
N MET A 1 -65.26 -26.23 44.05
CA MET A 1 -64.12 -25.35 44.35
C MET A 1 -63.13 -25.39 43.18
N SER A 2 -63.15 -24.37 42.31
CA SER A 2 -62.31 -24.32 41.10
C SER A 2 -60.91 -23.75 41.43
N ARG A 3 -59.88 -24.57 41.27
CA ARG A 3 -58.48 -24.15 41.42
C ARG A 3 -58.07 -23.35 40.15
N LYS A 4 -58.02 -22.03 40.28
CA LYS A 4 -57.54 -21.12 39.24
C LYS A 4 -56.05 -21.42 38.95
N ARG A 5 -55.72 -22.03 37.79
CA ARG A 5 -54.35 -22.24 37.35
C ARG A 5 -53.74 -20.88 36.98
N LEU A 6 -52.70 -20.47 37.67
CA LEU A 6 -51.93 -19.26 37.35
C LEU A 6 -51.30 -19.40 35.96
N SER A 7 -51.42 -18.33 35.16
CA SER A 7 -50.82 -18.27 33.81
C SER A 7 -49.31 -18.24 33.89
N LYS A 8 -48.61 -18.88 32.88
CA LYS A 8 -47.13 -18.85 32.74
C LYS A 8 -46.53 -17.44 32.79
N LYS A 9 -47.32 -16.43 32.41
CA LYS A 9 -46.95 -15.01 32.41
C LYS A 9 -46.93 -14.42 33.82
N GLN A 10 -47.85 -14.87 34.70
CA GLN A 10 -47.91 -14.49 36.13
C GLN A 10 -46.80 -15.16 36.94
N LEU A 11 -46.46 -16.42 36.66
CA LEU A 11 -45.32 -17.11 37.27
C LEU A 11 -43.97 -16.50 36.88
N LYS A 12 -43.83 -15.89 35.70
CA LYS A 12 -42.60 -15.24 35.22
C LYS A 12 -42.44 -13.84 35.84
N SER A 13 -43.55 -13.12 36.09
CA SER A 13 -43.57 -11.83 36.80
C SER A 13 -43.21 -11.98 38.27
N ASP A 14 -43.72 -13.04 38.93
CA ASP A 14 -43.45 -13.31 40.35
C ASP A 14 -41.96 -13.65 40.59
N LYS A 15 -41.32 -14.42 39.69
CA LYS A 15 -39.89 -14.70 39.78
C LYS A 15 -39.02 -13.45 39.57
N PHE A 16 -39.43 -12.59 38.64
CA PHE A 16 -38.72 -11.32 38.41
C PHE A 16 -38.82 -10.37 39.60
N VAL A 17 -40.03 -10.29 40.19
CA VAL A 17 -40.30 -9.48 41.37
C VAL A 17 -39.55 -10.02 42.59
N GLN A 18 -39.48 -11.34 42.80
CA GLN A 18 -38.71 -11.95 43.88
C GLN A 18 -37.22 -11.66 43.74
N HIS A 19 -36.63 -11.83 42.53
CA HIS A 19 -35.24 -11.52 42.30
C HIS A 19 -34.88 -10.04 42.52
N THR A 20 -35.79 -9.11 42.20
CA THR A 20 -35.59 -7.68 42.45
C THR A 20 -35.64 -7.34 43.95
N PHE A 21 -36.47 -7.99 44.73
CA PHE A 21 -36.53 -7.81 46.20
C PHE A 21 -35.29 -8.43 46.92
N ASP A 22 -34.87 -9.62 46.48
CA ASP A 22 -33.68 -10.28 47.01
C ASP A 22 -32.39 -9.43 46.74
N TRP A 23 -32.28 -8.83 45.55
CA TRP A 23 -31.22 -7.89 45.21
C TRP A 23 -31.25 -6.60 46.01
N ALA A 24 -32.44 -6.05 46.26
CA ALA A 24 -32.59 -4.84 47.06
C ALA A 24 -32.16 -5.09 48.52
N HIS A 25 -32.57 -6.21 49.11
CA HIS A 25 -32.21 -6.58 50.48
C HIS A 25 -30.71 -6.95 50.59
N TRP A 26 -30.14 -7.60 49.61
CA TRP A 26 -28.71 -7.86 49.53
C TRP A 26 -27.92 -6.55 49.40
N ALA A 27 -28.34 -5.61 48.58
CA ALA A 27 -27.74 -4.30 48.42
C ALA A 27 -27.83 -3.47 49.69
N GLU A 28 -28.90 -3.58 50.45
CA GLU A 28 -29.07 -2.89 51.74
C GLU A 28 -28.13 -3.45 52.82
N THR A 29 -27.93 -4.75 52.89
CA THR A 29 -26.99 -5.41 53.82
C THR A 29 -25.53 -5.19 53.44
N HIS A 30 -25.21 -4.99 52.12
CA HIS A 30 -23.87 -4.78 51.61
C HIS A 30 -23.65 -3.36 51.05
N ARG A 31 -24.41 -2.37 51.52
CA ARG A 31 -24.43 -1.00 50.96
C ARG A 31 -23.05 -0.35 50.87
N SER A 32 -22.13 -0.63 51.79
CA SER A 32 -20.75 -0.12 51.67
C SER A 32 -19.97 -0.70 50.50
N GLN A 33 -20.17 -1.99 50.21
CA GLN A 33 -19.56 -2.66 49.06
C GLN A 33 -20.19 -2.22 47.75
N VAL A 34 -21.52 -2.04 47.73
CA VAL A 34 -22.26 -1.52 46.57
C VAL A 34 -21.84 -0.09 46.26
N LEU A 35 -21.72 0.76 47.27
CA LEU A 35 -21.23 2.13 47.10
C LEU A 35 -19.78 2.17 46.64
N ALA A 36 -18.91 1.31 47.17
CA ALA A 36 -17.53 1.19 46.72
C ALA A 36 -17.44 0.71 45.25
N ALA A 37 -18.26 -0.27 44.85
CA ALA A 37 -18.33 -0.72 43.50
C ALA A 37 -18.85 0.38 42.53
N LEU A 38 -19.91 1.11 42.91
CA LEU A 38 -20.41 2.25 42.14
C LEU A 38 -19.39 3.37 42.01
N ALA A 39 -18.66 3.68 43.08
CA ALA A 39 -17.58 4.65 43.05
C ALA A 39 -16.44 4.19 42.15
N GLY A 40 -16.06 2.91 42.20
CA GLY A 40 -15.08 2.32 41.27
C GLY A 40 -15.49 2.42 39.81
N ILE A 41 -16.76 2.08 39.50
CA ILE A 41 -17.31 2.23 38.17
C ILE A 41 -17.30 3.70 37.71
N ALA A 42 -17.71 4.63 38.59
CA ALA A 42 -17.70 6.06 38.26
C ALA A 42 -16.27 6.57 37.94
N VAL A 43 -15.26 6.11 38.69
CA VAL A 43 -13.84 6.44 38.45
C VAL A 43 -13.40 5.87 37.09
N LEU A 44 -13.74 4.60 36.77
CA LEU A 44 -13.39 3.98 35.49
C LEU A 44 -14.06 4.69 34.31
N VAL A 45 -15.34 5.04 34.45
CA VAL A 45 -16.08 5.81 33.43
C VAL A 45 -15.47 7.20 33.27
N GLY A 46 -15.16 7.89 34.37
CA GLY A 46 -14.47 9.18 34.33
C GLY A 46 -13.11 9.10 33.63
N ALA A 47 -12.29 8.12 34.01
CA ALA A 47 -10.99 7.87 33.36
C ALA A 47 -11.13 7.56 31.87
N PHE A 48 -12.12 6.77 31.48
CA PHE A 48 -12.42 6.49 30.07
C PHE A 48 -12.76 7.76 29.27
N PHE A 49 -13.60 8.65 29.83
CA PHE A 49 -13.93 9.91 29.14
C PHE A 49 -12.74 10.86 29.05
N VAL A 50 -11.89 10.93 30.08
CA VAL A 50 -10.65 11.72 30.04
C VAL A 50 -9.69 11.17 28.99
N TYR A 51 -9.45 9.85 29.01
CA TYR A 51 -8.61 9.18 28.00
C TYR A 51 -9.12 9.45 26.57
N ARG A 52 -10.43 9.27 26.36
CA ARG A 52 -11.05 9.53 25.03
C ARG A 52 -10.97 11.00 24.61
N GLY A 53 -11.06 11.93 25.58
CA GLY A 53 -10.88 13.37 25.33
C GLY A 53 -9.47 13.71 24.90
N LEU A 54 -8.46 13.19 25.59
CA LEU A 54 -7.04 13.37 25.28
C LEU A 54 -6.68 12.74 23.92
N ALA A 55 -7.18 11.55 23.64
CA ALA A 55 -6.96 10.87 22.35
C ALA A 55 -7.53 11.69 21.19
N ARG A 56 -8.75 12.25 21.33
CA ARG A 56 -9.33 13.12 20.29
C ARG A 56 -8.55 14.41 20.09
N ALA A 57 -8.10 15.04 21.17
CA ALA A 57 -7.29 16.25 21.08
C ALA A 57 -5.96 15.97 20.36
N GLY A 58 -5.35 14.80 20.61
CA GLY A 58 -4.14 14.36 19.91
C GLY A 58 -4.37 14.14 18.40
N GLU A 59 -5.49 13.52 18.01
CA GLU A 59 -5.85 13.34 16.61
C GLU A 59 -6.14 14.67 15.89
N GLU A 60 -6.80 15.63 16.56
CA GLU A 60 -7.04 16.97 15.99
C GLU A 60 -5.73 17.75 15.79
N GLU A 61 -4.78 17.63 16.70
CA GLU A 61 -3.44 18.21 16.57
C GLU A 61 -2.66 17.53 15.44
N ALA A 62 -2.67 16.20 15.37
CA ALA A 62 -2.08 15.43 14.29
C ALA A 62 -2.65 15.84 12.92
N ALA A 63 -3.98 15.99 12.80
CA ALA A 63 -4.63 16.41 11.56
C ALA A 63 -4.12 17.77 11.07
N ARG A 64 -3.99 18.75 11.96
CA ARG A 64 -3.47 20.08 11.60
C ARG A 64 -2.00 20.03 11.20
N SER A 65 -1.18 19.35 12.01
CA SER A 65 0.25 19.20 11.75
C SER A 65 0.50 18.44 10.43
N TYR A 66 -0.35 17.45 10.12
CA TYR A 66 -0.27 16.71 8.86
C TYR A 66 -0.57 17.59 7.64
N ILE A 67 -1.63 18.43 7.71
CA ILE A 67 -1.95 19.39 6.65
C ILE A 67 -0.78 20.36 6.40
N GLU A 68 -0.15 20.84 7.47
CA GLU A 68 1.01 21.73 7.38
C GLU A 68 2.22 21.01 6.78
N ALA A 69 2.52 19.79 7.22
CA ALA A 69 3.64 19.01 6.70
C ALA A 69 3.53 18.71 5.20
N ARG A 70 2.31 18.54 4.66
CA ARG A 70 2.10 18.30 3.23
C ARG A 70 2.17 19.55 2.35
N GLN A 71 2.12 20.76 2.90
CA GLN A 71 2.10 21.96 2.09
C GLN A 71 3.33 22.10 1.20
N ALA A 72 4.50 21.80 1.73
CA ALA A 72 5.76 21.84 1.00
C ALA A 72 5.77 20.84 -0.18
N TYR A 73 5.20 19.64 0.03
CA TYR A 73 5.07 18.62 -1.01
C TYR A 73 4.22 19.11 -2.19
N PHE A 74 3.03 19.64 -1.92
CA PHE A 74 2.15 20.17 -2.98
C PHE A 74 2.68 21.44 -3.64
N ALA A 75 3.57 22.17 -2.97
CA ALA A 75 4.30 23.30 -3.56
C ALA A 75 5.50 22.86 -4.42
N GLY A 76 5.80 21.54 -4.51
CA GLY A 76 6.95 21.00 -5.23
C GLY A 76 8.30 21.20 -4.52
N ASN A 77 8.28 21.66 -3.26
CA ASN A 77 9.50 21.82 -2.45
C ASN A 77 9.76 20.51 -1.67
N TYR A 78 10.26 19.51 -2.38
CA TYR A 78 10.43 18.16 -1.84
C TYR A 78 11.46 18.09 -0.70
N GLN A 79 12.51 18.92 -0.71
CA GLN A 79 13.49 18.97 0.39
C GLN A 79 12.86 19.45 1.69
N LEU A 80 12.01 20.48 1.63
CA LEU A 80 11.26 20.96 2.79
C LEU A 80 10.19 19.94 3.20
N ALA A 81 9.52 19.31 2.24
CA ALA A 81 8.51 18.29 2.49
C ALA A 81 9.10 17.09 3.26
N VAL A 82 10.31 16.63 2.89
CA VAL A 82 11.03 15.58 3.63
C VAL A 82 11.21 15.96 5.09
N SER A 83 11.71 17.18 5.36
CA SER A 83 11.92 17.65 6.74
C SER A 83 10.61 17.74 7.53
N ASP A 84 9.57 18.29 6.94
CA ASP A 84 8.30 18.54 7.61
C ASP A 84 7.54 17.23 7.87
N LEU A 85 7.52 16.31 6.87
CA LEU A 85 6.88 15.00 6.99
C LEU A 85 7.63 14.09 7.99
N GLN A 86 8.97 14.12 7.98
CA GLN A 86 9.75 13.38 8.98
C GLN A 86 9.44 13.88 10.39
N ALA A 87 9.44 15.21 10.60
CA ALA A 87 9.11 15.81 11.89
C ALA A 87 7.66 15.51 12.34
N PHE A 88 6.74 15.35 11.39
CA PHE A 88 5.38 14.90 11.65
C PHE A 88 5.36 13.43 12.13
N ILE A 89 6.03 12.54 11.41
CA ILE A 89 6.08 11.11 11.73
C ILE A 89 6.73 10.89 13.11
N ASP A 90 7.80 11.61 13.42
CA ASP A 90 8.48 11.52 14.73
C ASP A 90 7.56 11.88 15.92
N ARG A 91 6.58 12.76 15.70
CA ARG A 91 5.66 13.23 16.75
C ARG A 91 4.29 12.55 16.74
N HIS A 92 3.80 12.19 15.56
CA HIS A 92 2.42 11.75 15.33
C HIS A 92 2.34 10.50 14.45
N GLY A 93 3.42 9.74 14.32
CA GLY A 93 3.48 8.57 13.44
C GLY A 93 2.50 7.45 13.78
N ASP A 94 2.00 7.41 15.03
CA ASP A 94 0.97 6.46 15.49
C ASP A 94 -0.46 6.98 15.32
N SER A 95 -0.65 8.22 14.80
CA SER A 95 -1.96 8.77 14.49
C SER A 95 -2.55 8.13 13.24
N SER A 96 -3.84 8.37 12.99
CA SER A 96 -4.52 7.92 11.77
C SER A 96 -3.92 8.46 10.46
N TYR A 97 -3.05 9.48 10.54
CA TYR A 97 -2.35 10.09 9.41
C TYR A 97 -0.91 9.58 9.24
N GLY A 98 -0.41 8.75 10.16
CA GLY A 98 0.98 8.33 10.18
C GLY A 98 1.41 7.54 8.95
N ASP A 99 0.59 6.60 8.51
CA ASP A 99 0.89 5.78 7.34
C ASP A 99 0.81 6.58 6.03
N ASP A 100 -0.21 7.46 5.90
CA ASP A 100 -0.32 8.36 4.76
C ASP A 100 0.87 9.34 4.69
N ALA A 101 1.35 9.83 5.84
CA ALA A 101 2.55 10.66 5.91
C ALA A 101 3.81 9.92 5.45
N ARG A 102 3.93 8.62 5.74
CA ARG A 102 5.05 7.79 5.25
C ARG A 102 5.03 7.64 3.73
N ILE A 103 3.87 7.49 3.13
CA ILE A 103 3.73 7.48 1.66
C ILE A 103 4.21 8.80 1.06
N PHE A 104 3.76 9.95 1.60
CA PHE A 104 4.19 11.25 1.11
C PHE A 104 5.67 11.51 1.38
N LEU A 105 6.22 11.06 2.51
CA LEU A 105 7.64 11.17 2.82
C LEU A 105 8.48 10.39 1.82
N ALA A 106 8.09 9.15 1.53
CA ALA A 106 8.82 8.30 0.59
C ALA A 106 8.79 8.88 -0.84
N ASP A 107 7.64 9.38 -1.29
CA ASP A 107 7.56 10.03 -2.59
C ASP A 107 8.37 11.34 -2.61
N ALA A 108 8.33 12.14 -1.54
CA ALA A 108 9.15 13.35 -1.42
C ALA A 108 10.66 13.04 -1.46
N LEU A 109 11.10 11.97 -0.78
CA LEU A 109 12.49 11.50 -0.82
C LEU A 109 12.88 11.09 -2.24
N TYR A 110 12.04 10.31 -2.91
CA TYR A 110 12.27 9.91 -4.30
C TYR A 110 12.41 11.12 -5.24
N GLN A 111 11.48 12.07 -5.15
CA GLN A 111 11.49 13.31 -5.96
C GLN A 111 12.66 14.24 -5.60
N ALA A 112 13.14 14.18 -4.36
CA ALA A 112 14.32 14.92 -3.91
C ALA A 112 15.65 14.28 -4.35
N GLY A 113 15.59 13.09 -4.99
CA GLY A 113 16.78 12.36 -5.48
C GLY A 113 17.37 11.39 -4.46
N ASP A 114 16.62 11.02 -3.44
CA ASP A 114 16.99 10.00 -2.45
C ASP A 114 16.06 8.77 -2.53
N PRO A 115 16.16 7.95 -3.57
CA PRO A 115 15.35 6.76 -3.73
C PRO A 115 15.64 5.70 -2.66
N GLN A 116 16.85 5.67 -2.11
CA GLN A 116 17.21 4.74 -1.04
C GLN A 116 16.47 5.09 0.26
N GLY A 117 16.43 6.37 0.65
CA GLY A 117 15.63 6.83 1.79
C GLY A 117 14.13 6.58 1.61
N ALA A 118 13.63 6.66 0.37
CA ALA A 118 12.25 6.29 0.06
C ALA A 118 11.99 4.82 0.36
N VAL A 119 12.85 3.90 -0.11
CA VAL A 119 12.75 2.47 0.18
C VAL A 119 12.77 2.20 1.68
N GLU A 120 13.73 2.77 2.43
CA GLU A 120 13.85 2.59 3.88
C GLU A 120 12.56 3.04 4.61
N THR A 121 11.96 4.13 4.18
CA THR A 121 10.68 4.62 4.74
C THR A 121 9.53 3.65 4.48
N LEU A 122 9.49 3.04 3.29
CA LEU A 122 8.41 2.16 2.85
C LEU A 122 8.50 0.74 3.42
N GLN A 123 9.68 0.31 3.89
CA GLN A 123 9.84 -0.97 4.59
C GLN A 123 8.95 -1.10 5.83
N TRP A 124 8.42 0.00 6.35
CA TRP A 124 7.37 0.01 7.37
C TRP A 124 6.19 -0.90 7.01
N PHE A 125 5.76 -0.90 5.75
CA PHE A 125 4.57 -1.59 5.28
C PHE A 125 4.73 -3.12 5.16
N HIS A 126 5.95 -3.66 5.19
CA HIS A 126 6.16 -5.11 5.25
C HIS A 126 5.68 -5.73 6.57
N SER A 127 5.77 -4.98 7.67
CA SER A 127 5.34 -5.41 9.01
C SER A 127 3.96 -4.88 9.44
N HIS A 128 3.33 -4.03 8.62
CA HIS A 128 2.03 -3.40 8.90
C HIS A 128 1.04 -3.71 7.76
N GLU A 129 0.76 -5.01 7.58
CA GLU A 129 -0.11 -5.53 6.51
C GLU A 129 -1.57 -5.09 6.64
N ASP A 130 -2.00 -4.77 7.86
CA ASP A 130 -3.35 -4.26 8.17
C ASP A 130 -3.52 -2.76 7.87
N SER A 131 -2.44 -2.07 7.51
CA SER A 131 -2.51 -0.68 7.06
C SER A 131 -3.33 -0.58 5.76
N PRO A 132 -4.27 0.38 5.65
CA PRO A 132 -4.96 0.65 4.39
C PRO A 132 -4.03 1.10 3.26
N PHE A 133 -2.80 1.48 3.59
CA PHE A 133 -1.76 1.92 2.65
C PHE A 133 -0.72 0.84 2.34
N ALA A 134 -0.82 -0.37 2.92
CA ALA A 134 0.19 -1.42 2.76
C ALA A 134 0.50 -1.74 1.29
N ILE A 135 -0.53 -1.97 0.48
CA ILE A 135 -0.34 -2.24 -0.96
C ILE A 135 0.28 -1.05 -1.67
N ASN A 136 -0.18 0.18 -1.38
CA ASN A 136 0.37 1.39 -2.00
C ASN A 136 1.84 1.60 -1.61
N GLY A 137 2.20 1.28 -0.36
CA GLY A 137 3.58 1.30 0.12
C GLY A 137 4.47 0.37 -0.67
N LEU A 138 4.07 -0.91 -0.81
CA LEU A 138 4.81 -1.89 -1.61
C LEU A 138 4.93 -1.48 -3.08
N LEU A 139 3.87 -0.93 -3.67
CA LEU A 139 3.91 -0.45 -5.06
C LEU A 139 4.91 0.69 -5.25
N LEU A 140 4.96 1.63 -4.33
CA LEU A 140 5.89 2.76 -4.38
C LEU A 140 7.32 2.31 -4.12
N GLU A 141 7.53 1.36 -3.20
CA GLU A 141 8.84 0.75 -2.94
C GLU A 141 9.37 0.01 -4.17
N ALA A 142 8.55 -0.82 -4.80
CA ALA A 142 8.91 -1.50 -6.03
C ALA A 142 9.25 -0.52 -7.17
N ALA A 143 8.50 0.57 -7.29
CA ALA A 143 8.79 1.64 -8.25
C ALA A 143 10.12 2.36 -7.93
N ALA A 144 10.44 2.57 -6.65
CA ALA A 144 11.74 3.13 -6.24
C ALA A 144 12.89 2.19 -6.59
N TYR A 145 12.78 0.88 -6.33
CA TYR A 145 13.75 -0.12 -6.77
C TYR A 145 13.91 -0.13 -8.30
N GLN A 146 12.79 -0.06 -9.05
CA GLN A 146 12.84 0.02 -10.51
C GLN A 146 13.59 1.27 -10.97
N GLY A 147 13.33 2.43 -10.37
CA GLY A 147 14.03 3.69 -10.67
C GLY A 147 15.53 3.64 -10.39
N MET A 148 15.95 2.88 -9.39
CA MET A 148 17.37 2.62 -9.08
C MET A 148 18.02 1.57 -10.00
N GLY A 149 17.25 0.90 -10.86
CA GLY A 149 17.72 -0.22 -11.66
C GLY A 149 17.86 -1.55 -10.90
N SER A 150 17.40 -1.62 -9.65
CA SER A 150 17.35 -2.83 -8.82
C SER A 150 16.16 -3.71 -9.21
N LEU A 151 16.17 -4.18 -10.47
CA LEU A 151 15.00 -4.81 -11.09
C LEU A 151 14.56 -6.12 -10.43
N ASP A 152 15.49 -6.86 -9.82
CA ASP A 152 15.16 -8.08 -9.07
C ASP A 152 14.38 -7.74 -7.80
N ALA A 153 14.84 -6.78 -7.02
CA ALA A 153 14.13 -6.31 -5.82
C ALA A 153 12.75 -5.73 -6.18
N ALA A 154 12.67 -4.96 -7.28
CA ALA A 154 11.38 -4.45 -7.77
C ALA A 154 10.39 -5.58 -8.08
N ALA A 155 10.84 -6.63 -8.79
CA ALA A 155 9.98 -7.77 -9.13
C ALA A 155 9.53 -8.54 -7.88
N GLU A 156 10.42 -8.75 -6.90
CA GLU A 156 10.09 -9.42 -5.62
C GLU A 156 9.05 -8.61 -4.84
N THR A 157 9.23 -7.28 -4.72
CA THR A 157 8.29 -6.42 -3.99
C THR A 157 6.93 -6.33 -4.69
N TYR A 158 6.89 -6.28 -6.03
CA TYR A 158 5.62 -6.38 -6.78
C TYR A 158 4.95 -7.73 -6.58
N GLN A 159 5.70 -8.83 -6.55
CA GLN A 159 5.15 -10.15 -6.30
C GLN A 159 4.51 -10.22 -4.90
N GLU A 160 5.17 -9.68 -3.88
CA GLU A 160 4.62 -9.59 -2.54
C GLU A 160 3.31 -8.76 -2.51
N ALA A 161 3.28 -7.62 -3.19
CA ALA A 161 2.06 -6.81 -3.32
C ALA A 161 0.92 -7.59 -4.00
N LEU A 162 1.24 -8.39 -5.03
CA LEU A 162 0.27 -9.22 -5.75
C LEU A 162 -0.34 -10.30 -4.85
N GLU A 163 0.45 -10.91 -3.97
CA GLU A 163 0.02 -11.93 -3.03
C GLU A 163 -0.87 -11.38 -1.92
N ARG A 164 -0.71 -10.09 -1.58
CA ARG A 164 -1.46 -9.42 -0.50
C ARG A 164 -2.78 -8.78 -0.96
N THR A 165 -3.06 -8.72 -2.28
CA THR A 165 -4.28 -8.06 -2.78
C THR A 165 -5.21 -9.02 -3.52
N ASP A 166 -6.52 -8.91 -3.20
CA ASP A 166 -7.62 -9.58 -3.92
C ASP A 166 -8.37 -8.60 -4.84
N VAL A 167 -7.93 -7.35 -4.94
CA VAL A 167 -8.60 -6.30 -5.71
C VAL A 167 -8.11 -6.34 -7.16
N ASP A 168 -8.98 -6.68 -8.11
CA ASP A 168 -8.63 -6.87 -9.52
C ASP A 168 -7.94 -5.65 -10.14
N VAL A 169 -8.39 -4.43 -9.83
CA VAL A 169 -7.75 -3.21 -10.35
C VAL A 169 -6.30 -3.08 -9.87
N GLN A 170 -6.04 -3.41 -8.59
CA GLN A 170 -4.68 -3.42 -8.07
C GLN A 170 -3.85 -4.54 -8.70
N ARG A 171 -4.42 -5.74 -8.86
CA ARG A 171 -3.75 -6.87 -9.52
C ARG A 171 -3.33 -6.51 -10.95
N VAL A 172 -4.22 -5.90 -11.74
CA VAL A 172 -3.91 -5.41 -13.09
C VAL A 172 -2.76 -4.40 -13.07
N GLN A 173 -2.78 -3.45 -12.15
CA GLN A 173 -1.70 -2.46 -11.99
C GLN A 173 -0.36 -3.14 -11.68
N ILE A 174 -0.33 -4.04 -10.69
CA ILE A 174 0.87 -4.77 -10.27
C ILE A 174 1.42 -5.60 -11.43
N LEU A 175 0.59 -6.42 -12.06
CA LEU A 175 0.98 -7.28 -13.18
C LEU A 175 1.53 -6.45 -14.36
N SER A 176 0.94 -5.29 -14.65
CA SER A 176 1.45 -4.37 -15.67
C SER A 176 2.84 -3.85 -15.32
N SER A 177 3.05 -3.45 -14.03
CA SER A 177 4.37 -2.98 -13.57
C SER A 177 5.41 -4.10 -13.57
N MET A 178 5.02 -5.32 -13.19
CA MET A 178 5.90 -6.50 -13.29
C MET A 178 6.30 -6.79 -14.74
N ALA A 179 5.36 -6.70 -15.68
CA ALA A 179 5.66 -6.87 -17.10
C ALA A 179 6.68 -5.83 -17.60
N ASP A 180 6.55 -4.58 -17.15
CA ASP A 180 7.49 -3.52 -17.50
C ASP A 180 8.88 -3.77 -16.87
N VAL A 181 8.95 -4.25 -15.61
CA VAL A 181 10.21 -4.66 -14.96
C VAL A 181 10.89 -5.80 -15.71
N TYR A 182 10.15 -6.87 -16.05
CA TYR A 182 10.72 -8.00 -16.79
C TYR A 182 11.15 -7.60 -18.20
N SER A 183 10.44 -6.67 -18.85
CA SER A 183 10.86 -6.10 -20.13
C SER A 183 12.18 -5.34 -20.01
N LEU A 184 12.37 -4.56 -18.95
CA LEU A 184 13.65 -3.87 -18.66
C LEU A 184 14.79 -4.84 -18.36
N LYS A 185 14.49 -6.00 -17.75
CA LYS A 185 15.48 -7.09 -17.55
C LYS A 185 15.81 -7.83 -18.86
N GLY A 186 15.03 -7.65 -19.91
CA GLY A 186 15.12 -8.43 -21.15
C GLY A 186 14.51 -9.82 -21.06
N ASP A 187 13.77 -10.12 -19.98
CA ASP A 187 13.06 -11.39 -19.78
C ASP A 187 11.67 -11.31 -20.41
N THR A 188 11.65 -11.48 -21.72
CA THR A 188 10.43 -11.39 -22.55
C THR A 188 9.41 -12.45 -22.19
N ASP A 189 9.83 -13.64 -21.74
CA ASP A 189 8.93 -14.73 -21.37
C ASP A 189 8.17 -14.39 -20.10
N GLN A 190 8.86 -13.88 -19.08
CA GLN A 190 8.22 -13.43 -17.86
C GLN A 190 7.34 -12.21 -18.09
N ALA A 191 7.77 -11.24 -18.90
CA ALA A 191 6.95 -10.09 -19.26
C ALA A 191 5.64 -10.54 -19.94
N ALA A 192 5.73 -11.48 -20.91
CA ALA A 192 4.57 -12.04 -21.57
C ALA A 192 3.64 -12.79 -20.60
N ALA A 193 4.19 -13.54 -19.65
CA ALA A 193 3.41 -14.25 -18.63
C ALA A 193 2.57 -13.28 -17.77
N GLN A 194 3.16 -12.15 -17.34
CA GLN A 194 2.42 -11.15 -16.55
C GLN A 194 1.30 -10.48 -17.38
N LEU A 195 1.56 -10.16 -18.65
CA LEU A 195 0.54 -9.59 -19.54
C LEU A 195 -0.58 -10.60 -19.83
N GLN A 196 -0.26 -11.89 -19.99
CA GLN A 196 -1.26 -12.94 -20.15
C GLN A 196 -2.13 -13.06 -18.88
N ALA A 197 -1.54 -12.98 -17.69
CA ALA A 197 -2.29 -13.00 -16.45
C ALA A 197 -3.32 -11.85 -16.35
N ILE A 198 -3.03 -10.65 -16.90
CA ILE A 198 -4.02 -9.56 -17.00
C ILE A 198 -5.19 -9.96 -17.90
N VAL A 199 -4.91 -10.59 -19.05
CA VAL A 199 -5.96 -11.05 -19.98
C VAL A 199 -6.85 -12.12 -19.33
N ASP A 200 -6.26 -13.00 -18.51
CA ASP A 200 -6.97 -14.10 -17.86
C ASP A 200 -7.84 -13.64 -16.68
N LEU A 201 -7.52 -12.50 -16.05
CA LEU A 201 -8.33 -11.91 -14.98
C LEU A 201 -9.72 -11.47 -15.47
N ASP A 202 -9.76 -10.73 -16.58
CA ASP A 202 -11.00 -10.32 -17.24
C ASP A 202 -10.73 -10.09 -18.74
N PRO A 203 -11.04 -11.08 -19.60
CA PRO A 203 -10.78 -11.01 -21.04
C PRO A 203 -11.49 -9.88 -21.78
N GLU A 204 -12.60 -9.38 -21.22
CA GLU A 204 -13.42 -8.32 -21.84
C GLU A 204 -13.04 -6.92 -21.32
N ALA A 205 -12.17 -6.83 -20.32
CA ALA A 205 -11.77 -5.55 -19.75
C ALA A 205 -10.87 -4.74 -20.71
N PRO A 206 -10.93 -3.41 -20.71
CA PRO A 206 -10.02 -2.57 -21.47
C PRO A 206 -8.52 -2.82 -21.17
N ALA A 207 -8.22 -3.27 -19.96
CA ALA A 207 -6.86 -3.66 -19.55
C ALA A 207 -6.36 -4.87 -20.32
N ALA A 208 -7.23 -5.86 -20.59
CA ALA A 208 -6.90 -7.03 -21.40
C ALA A 208 -6.56 -6.65 -22.85
N ASP A 209 -7.26 -5.69 -23.44
CA ASP A 209 -6.95 -5.20 -24.78
C ASP A 209 -5.58 -4.51 -24.84
N LEU A 210 -5.23 -3.75 -23.81
CA LEU A 210 -3.90 -3.15 -23.70
C LEU A 210 -2.82 -4.22 -23.54
N ALA A 211 -3.06 -5.22 -22.67
CA ALA A 211 -2.14 -6.33 -22.45
C ALA A 211 -1.91 -7.13 -23.74
N ARG A 212 -2.96 -7.44 -24.54
CA ARG A 212 -2.82 -8.11 -25.84
C ARG A 212 -1.97 -7.31 -26.82
N ARG A 213 -2.11 -5.98 -26.86
CA ARG A 213 -1.26 -5.13 -27.72
C ARG A 213 0.20 -5.18 -27.29
N LYS A 214 0.49 -5.05 -25.98
CA LYS A 214 1.86 -5.18 -25.45
C LYS A 214 2.44 -6.58 -25.72
N LEU A 215 1.64 -7.66 -25.59
CA LEU A 215 2.04 -9.02 -25.94
C LEU A 215 2.45 -9.15 -27.40
N ALA A 216 1.66 -8.60 -28.33
CA ALA A 216 1.99 -8.59 -29.72
C ALA A 216 3.28 -7.83 -30.04
N GLU A 217 3.54 -6.72 -29.36
CA GLU A 217 4.76 -5.93 -29.52
C GLU A 217 6.01 -6.71 -29.05
N ILE A 218 5.96 -7.36 -27.88
CA ILE A 218 7.07 -8.17 -27.33
C ILE A 218 7.38 -9.35 -28.27
N THR A 219 6.37 -9.99 -28.83
CA THR A 219 6.57 -11.17 -29.71
C THR A 219 7.10 -10.82 -31.11
N VAL A 220 6.89 -9.59 -31.57
CA VAL A 220 7.36 -9.16 -32.92
C VAL A 220 8.81 -8.64 -32.89
N GLN A 221 9.27 -8.09 -31.76
CA GLN A 221 10.63 -7.52 -31.64
C GLN A 221 11.79 -8.50 -31.87
N PRO A 222 11.77 -9.79 -31.45
CA PRO A 222 12.87 -10.70 -31.72
C PRO A 222 13.03 -11.07 -33.21
N LEU A 223 12.00 -10.92 -34.01
CA LEU A 223 12.07 -11.23 -35.45
C LEU A 223 12.77 -10.13 -36.27
N SER A 224 12.75 -8.87 -35.85
CA SER A 224 13.37 -7.76 -36.57
C SER A 224 14.90 -7.69 -36.34
N VAL A 225 15.41 -8.15 -35.18
CA VAL A 225 16.85 -8.17 -34.91
C VAL A 225 17.53 -9.37 -35.55
N ALA A 226 16.85 -10.52 -35.69
CA ALA A 226 17.38 -11.70 -36.35
C ALA A 226 17.41 -11.58 -37.89
N GLY A 227 16.55 -10.73 -38.46
CA GLY A 227 16.48 -10.49 -39.90
C GLY A 227 17.50 -9.48 -40.45
N SER A 228 18.11 -8.64 -39.56
CA SER A 228 19.06 -7.60 -39.99
C SER A 228 20.53 -8.04 -40.02
N SER A 229 20.88 -9.22 -39.51
CA SER A 229 22.26 -9.70 -39.46
C SER A 229 22.62 -10.71 -40.60
N ALA A 230 21.69 -10.99 -41.52
CA ALA A 230 21.91 -11.99 -42.57
C ALA A 230 22.02 -11.42 -44.01
N GLY A 231 22.42 -10.16 -44.17
CA GLY A 231 22.45 -9.58 -45.49
C GLY A 231 23.44 -8.45 -45.68
N GLU A 232 24.75 -8.66 -45.46
CA GLU A 232 25.76 -7.91 -46.25
C GLU A 232 27.09 -8.66 -46.21
N ALA A 233 27.17 -9.68 -47.05
CA ALA A 233 28.45 -10.14 -47.58
C ALA A 233 28.36 -9.89 -49.09
N ALA A 234 28.84 -8.75 -49.56
CA ALA A 234 29.11 -8.49 -50.99
C ALA A 234 30.57 -8.81 -51.29
N PRO A 235 30.81 -9.43 -52.47
CA PRO A 235 32.15 -9.95 -52.82
C PRO A 235 33.05 -8.84 -53.33
N GLY A 236 34.36 -9.05 -53.08
CA GLY A 236 35.39 -8.19 -53.57
C GLY A 236 35.54 -8.17 -55.10
N GLU A 237 35.89 -7.04 -55.61
CA GLU A 237 36.61 -6.92 -56.87
C GLU A 237 37.89 -6.11 -56.65
N ALA A 238 39.00 -6.85 -56.86
CA ALA A 238 40.33 -6.27 -57.07
C ALA A 238 40.40 -5.72 -58.50
N VAL A 239 40.88 -4.53 -58.69
CA VAL A 239 41.69 -4.10 -59.83
C VAL A 239 42.34 -2.76 -59.51
N GLY A 240 43.64 -2.71 -59.46
CA GLY A 240 44.45 -2.06 -60.46
C GLY A 240 45.34 -0.99 -59.80
N ALA A 241 46.56 -1.33 -59.58
CA ALA A 241 47.68 -0.38 -59.42
C ALA A 241 47.83 0.46 -60.70
N LEU A 242 48.02 1.76 -60.54
CA LEU A 242 48.80 2.58 -61.50
C LEU A 242 49.37 3.80 -60.76
N ASP A 243 50.64 3.71 -60.66
CA ASP A 243 51.75 4.69 -60.76
C ASP A 243 51.60 6.13 -60.28
N ALA A 244 52.65 6.39 -59.52
CA ALA A 244 53.17 7.70 -59.16
C ALA A 244 53.51 8.50 -60.44
N ASP A 245 53.38 9.73 -60.39
CA ASP A 245 54.45 10.74 -60.55
C ASP A 245 53.90 12.07 -61.11
N SER A 246 54.59 13.10 -60.69
CA SER A 246 54.66 14.41 -61.38
C SER A 246 53.73 15.52 -60.93
N LEU A 247 54.34 16.37 -60.28
CA LEU A 247 54.83 17.76 -60.48
C LEU A 247 54.06 18.81 -59.68
N GLU A 248 54.76 19.33 -58.74
CA GLU A 248 55.15 20.73 -58.59
C GLU A 248 54.43 21.72 -59.58
N SER A 249 53.74 22.62 -58.97
CA SER A 249 53.84 24.08 -59.17
C SER A 249 53.04 24.81 -58.12
#